data_37791e182750fcaf7b5044f8001ca923
#
_entry.id   37791e182750fcaf7b5044f8001ca923
#
_cell.length_a   1.000
_cell.length_b   1.000
_cell.length_c   1.000
_cell.angle_alpha   90.00
_cell.angle_beta   90.00
_cell.angle_gamma   90.00
#
_symmetry.space_group_name_H-M   'P 1'
#
loop_
_entity.id
_entity.type
_entity.pdbx_description
1 polymer ?
#
loop_
_entity_poly.entity_id
_entity_poly.type
_entity_poly.pdbx_seq_one_letter_code
_entity_poly.pdbx_strand_id
1 'polypeptide(L)'
;WHCRYAVEQGAASVVSVDLSERMLAEARAMTDSPAIQYLRMPIEAIDFPADSFDVAISSLAFHYIESFGGLCAKVNRCLSAGGHFVFSVEHPVFTAQGSQEWHCDAQGNHLHWPVDSYFSEGVRKAGFLGEEVMKYHKTLTAYVNGLLQNGFELLELVEPQPEPGLLEAYPEIMRDELRRPMMLLVSARKR
;
A
#
# COMPACT_ATOMS: atom_id res chain seq x y z
N TRP A 1 -0.06 -12.15 -7.22
CA TRP A 1 1.34 -12.13 -7.67
C TRP A 1 2.33 -12.34 -6.52
N HIS A 2 2.30 -11.51 -5.47
CA HIS A 2 3.28 -11.51 -4.36
C HIS A 2 3.47 -12.90 -3.70
N CYS A 3 2.39 -13.64 -3.44
CA CYS A 3 2.47 -14.95 -2.79
C CYS A 3 3.22 -15.97 -3.65
N ARG A 4 2.96 -15.98 -4.96
CA ARG A 4 3.66 -16.88 -5.89
C ARG A 4 5.13 -16.53 -5.96
N TYR A 5 5.44 -15.24 -6.10
CA TYR A 5 6.81 -14.74 -6.10
C TYR A 5 7.56 -15.12 -4.81
N ALA A 6 6.92 -14.96 -3.65
CA ALA A 6 7.54 -15.37 -2.38
C ALA A 6 7.91 -16.86 -2.37
N VAL A 7 7.01 -17.75 -2.83
CA VAL A 7 7.30 -19.18 -2.94
C VAL A 7 8.41 -19.46 -3.95
N GLU A 8 8.41 -18.81 -5.11
CA GLU A 8 9.46 -18.88 -6.12
C GLU A 8 10.83 -18.45 -5.56
N GLN A 9 10.84 -17.50 -4.62
CA GLN A 9 12.05 -17.05 -3.93
C GLN A 9 12.41 -17.91 -2.70
N GLY A 10 11.71 -19.01 -2.46
CA GLY A 10 12.05 -19.99 -1.43
C GLY A 10 11.34 -19.80 -0.08
N ALA A 11 10.26 -19.03 -0.01
CA ALA A 11 9.46 -18.97 1.20
C ALA A 11 8.86 -20.35 1.51
N ALA A 12 9.09 -20.86 2.72
CA ALA A 12 8.60 -22.15 3.16
C ALA A 12 7.07 -22.17 3.34
N SER A 13 6.50 -21.04 3.74
CA SER A 13 5.05 -20.86 3.86
C SER A 13 4.66 -19.38 3.62
N VAL A 14 3.46 -19.18 3.09
CA VAL A 14 2.90 -17.85 2.85
C VAL A 14 1.46 -17.82 3.34
N VAL A 15 1.11 -16.80 4.12
CA VAL A 15 -0.27 -16.51 4.49
C VAL A 15 -0.72 -15.24 3.77
N SER A 16 -1.75 -15.35 2.97
CA SER A 16 -2.36 -14.24 2.24
C SER A 16 -3.69 -13.86 2.86
N VAL A 17 -3.87 -12.57 3.12
CA VAL A 17 -5.09 -12.01 3.70
C VAL A 17 -5.71 -11.03 2.71
N ASP A 18 -7.00 -11.20 2.43
CA ASP A 18 -7.79 -10.24 1.67
C ASP A 18 -9.25 -10.24 2.18
N LEU A 19 -9.91 -9.10 2.11
CA LEU A 19 -11.34 -9.00 2.45
C LEU A 19 -12.23 -9.52 1.32
N SER A 20 -11.79 -9.40 0.06
CA SER A 20 -12.53 -9.74 -1.12
C SER A 20 -12.46 -11.22 -1.45
N GLU A 21 -13.60 -11.93 -1.32
CA GLU A 21 -13.68 -13.33 -1.74
C GLU A 21 -13.37 -13.51 -3.23
N ARG A 22 -13.76 -12.53 -4.06
CA ARG A 22 -13.44 -12.56 -5.49
C ARG A 22 -11.93 -12.54 -5.74
N MET A 23 -11.20 -11.66 -5.06
CA MET A 23 -9.74 -11.58 -5.19
C MET A 23 -9.06 -12.87 -4.69
N LEU A 24 -9.56 -13.44 -3.61
CA LEU A 24 -9.05 -14.71 -3.09
C LEU A 24 -9.35 -15.87 -4.03
N ALA A 25 -10.53 -15.90 -4.67
CA ALA A 25 -10.88 -16.91 -5.67
C ALA A 25 -9.94 -16.85 -6.89
N GLU A 26 -9.70 -15.65 -7.42
CA GLU A 26 -8.74 -15.43 -8.51
C GLU A 26 -7.32 -15.84 -8.10
N ALA A 27 -6.90 -15.50 -6.87
CA ALA A 27 -5.58 -15.87 -6.38
C ALA A 27 -5.42 -17.39 -6.27
N ARG A 28 -6.45 -18.11 -5.78
CA ARG A 28 -6.47 -19.59 -5.73
C ARG A 28 -6.44 -20.22 -7.11
N ALA A 29 -7.14 -19.62 -8.08
CA ALA A 29 -7.14 -20.12 -9.46
C ALA A 29 -5.77 -19.95 -10.17
N MET A 30 -4.93 -19.04 -9.70
CA MET A 30 -3.61 -18.76 -10.28
C MET A 30 -2.50 -19.65 -9.72
N THR A 31 -2.72 -20.39 -8.62
CA THR A 31 -1.72 -21.26 -8.01
C THR A 31 -2.39 -22.31 -7.12
N ASP A 32 -1.89 -23.52 -7.16
CA ASP A 32 -2.25 -24.66 -6.33
C ASP A 32 -1.15 -25.03 -5.33
N SER A 33 -0.19 -24.13 -5.11
CA SER A 33 0.92 -24.35 -4.20
C SER A 33 0.42 -24.60 -2.77
N PRO A 34 0.74 -25.75 -2.16
CA PRO A 34 0.36 -26.07 -0.77
C PRO A 34 1.05 -25.16 0.25
N ALA A 35 2.09 -24.42 -0.15
CA ALA A 35 2.79 -23.46 0.71
C ALA A 35 1.99 -22.18 0.94
N ILE A 36 0.89 -21.93 0.19
CA ILE A 36 0.12 -20.70 0.29
C ILE A 36 -1.23 -20.95 0.94
N GLN A 37 -1.47 -20.29 2.06
CA GLN A 37 -2.78 -20.25 2.72
C GLN A 37 -3.46 -18.90 2.42
N TYR A 38 -4.70 -18.96 1.92
CA TYR A 38 -5.54 -17.78 1.64
C TYR A 38 -6.63 -17.64 2.71
N LEU A 39 -6.64 -16.51 3.43
CA LEU A 39 -7.59 -16.22 4.51
C LEU A 39 -8.44 -15.02 4.13
N ARG A 40 -9.76 -15.16 4.28
CA ARG A 40 -10.68 -14.03 4.14
C ARG A 40 -10.84 -13.33 5.49
N MET A 41 -10.26 -12.15 5.62
CA MET A 41 -10.44 -11.30 6.79
C MET A 41 -10.05 -9.85 6.48
N PRO A 42 -10.61 -8.86 7.18
CA PRO A 42 -10.10 -7.49 7.11
C PRO A 42 -8.70 -7.44 7.71
N ILE A 43 -7.83 -6.63 7.11
CA ILE A 43 -6.43 -6.51 7.53
C ILE A 43 -6.28 -6.03 8.97
N GLU A 44 -7.23 -5.23 9.45
CA GLU A 44 -7.27 -4.74 10.84
C GLU A 44 -7.56 -5.87 11.85
N ALA A 45 -8.11 -6.98 11.40
CA ALA A 45 -8.44 -8.13 12.25
C ALA A 45 -7.32 -9.18 12.33
N ILE A 46 -6.17 -8.94 11.69
CA ILE A 46 -5.04 -9.89 11.82
C ILE A 46 -4.67 -10.08 13.30
N ASP A 47 -4.51 -11.34 13.68
CA ASP A 47 -4.13 -11.75 15.03
C ASP A 47 -3.36 -13.08 14.98
N PHE A 48 -2.18 -13.01 14.36
CA PHE A 48 -1.28 -14.15 14.27
C PHE A 48 -0.43 -14.28 15.54
N PRO A 49 0.11 -15.47 15.83
CA PRO A 49 1.04 -15.63 16.95
C PRO A 49 2.25 -14.69 16.85
N ALA A 50 2.86 -14.40 17.97
CA ALA A 50 4.08 -13.62 18.00
C ALA A 50 5.21 -14.37 17.26
N ASP A 51 6.08 -13.60 16.61
CA ASP A 51 7.30 -14.10 15.95
C ASP A 51 7.07 -15.24 14.95
N SER A 52 5.92 -15.21 14.23
CA SER A 52 5.51 -16.27 13.30
C SER A 52 5.87 -16.01 11.84
N PHE A 53 6.37 -14.83 11.51
CA PHE A 53 6.73 -14.44 10.14
C PHE A 53 8.10 -13.74 10.10
N ASP A 54 8.85 -13.98 9.04
CA ASP A 54 10.11 -13.28 8.78
C ASP A 54 9.90 -12.02 7.93
N VAL A 55 8.84 -12.03 7.11
CA VAL A 55 8.50 -10.92 6.21
C VAL A 55 7.00 -10.70 6.18
N ALA A 56 6.59 -9.44 6.29
CA ALA A 56 5.23 -8.98 6.00
C ALA A 56 5.26 -8.05 4.78
N ILE A 57 4.39 -8.32 3.80
CA ILE A 57 4.28 -7.51 2.58
C ILE A 57 2.83 -7.03 2.42
N SER A 58 2.66 -5.76 2.06
CA SER A 58 1.35 -5.23 1.69
C SER A 58 1.47 -4.31 0.47
N SER A 59 0.54 -4.46 -0.48
CA SER A 59 0.51 -3.63 -1.67
C SER A 59 -0.81 -2.89 -1.77
N LEU A 60 -0.75 -1.55 -1.73
CA LEU A 60 -1.86 -0.63 -1.95
C LEU A 60 -3.12 -0.91 -1.10
N ALA A 61 -2.93 -1.31 0.17
CA ALA A 61 -4.04 -1.63 1.07
C ALA A 61 -4.20 -0.62 2.23
N PHE A 62 -3.14 0.00 2.73
CA PHE A 62 -3.20 0.74 3.99
C PHE A 62 -3.84 2.12 3.92
N HIS A 63 -4.11 2.61 2.73
CA HIS A 63 -4.96 3.80 2.56
C HIS A 63 -6.47 3.48 2.69
N TYR A 64 -6.86 2.22 2.83
CA TYR A 64 -8.24 1.81 3.15
C TYR A 64 -8.49 1.62 4.65
N ILE A 65 -7.48 1.69 5.50
CA ILE A 65 -7.62 1.49 6.94
C ILE A 65 -7.52 2.81 7.71
N GLU A 66 -8.23 2.92 8.82
CA GLU A 66 -8.20 4.10 9.67
C GLU A 66 -6.90 4.17 10.49
N SER A 67 -6.60 3.14 11.26
CA SER A 67 -5.49 3.13 12.21
C SER A 67 -4.25 2.43 11.67
N PHE A 68 -3.35 3.18 11.03
CA PHE A 68 -2.08 2.63 10.57
C PHE A 68 -1.15 2.24 11.73
N GLY A 69 -1.08 3.06 12.80
CA GLY A 69 -0.28 2.73 13.98
C GLY A 69 -0.76 1.45 14.68
N GLY A 70 -2.08 1.25 14.79
CA GLY A 70 -2.65 0.01 15.33
C GLY A 70 -2.29 -1.23 14.50
N LEU A 71 -2.26 -1.08 13.17
CA LEU A 71 -1.79 -2.15 12.28
C LEU A 71 -0.29 -2.40 12.45
N CYS A 72 0.55 -1.36 12.54
CA CYS A 72 1.98 -1.49 12.77
C CYS A 72 2.28 -2.29 14.06
N ALA A 73 1.54 -2.04 15.15
CA ALA A 73 1.69 -2.80 16.38
C ALA A 73 1.41 -4.31 16.19
N LYS A 74 0.37 -4.65 15.43
CA LYS A 74 0.00 -6.04 15.13
C LYS A 74 1.03 -6.72 14.24
N VAL A 75 1.49 -6.04 13.18
CA VAL A 75 2.53 -6.54 12.28
C VAL A 75 3.84 -6.73 13.04
N ASN A 76 4.24 -5.77 13.88
CA ASN A 76 5.44 -5.90 14.70
C ASN A 76 5.37 -7.14 15.60
N ARG A 77 4.23 -7.39 16.26
CA ARG A 77 4.07 -8.54 17.14
C ARG A 77 4.26 -9.85 16.41
N CYS A 78 3.69 -10.02 15.20
CA CYS A 78 3.78 -11.29 14.48
C CYS A 78 5.06 -11.47 13.66
N LEU A 79 5.86 -10.44 13.47
CA LEU A 79 7.19 -10.57 12.86
C LEU A 79 8.22 -11.09 13.86
N SER A 80 9.14 -11.93 13.41
CA SER A 80 10.34 -12.33 14.13
C SER A 80 11.26 -11.14 14.38
N ALA A 81 12.13 -11.21 15.38
CA ALA A 81 13.15 -10.18 15.61
C ALA A 81 14.02 -10.00 14.35
N GLY A 82 14.22 -8.77 13.92
CA GLY A 82 14.90 -8.46 12.66
C GLY A 82 14.06 -8.71 11.40
N GLY A 83 12.82 -9.17 11.52
CA GLY A 83 11.90 -9.40 10.41
C GLY A 83 11.54 -8.11 9.64
N HIS A 84 11.21 -8.24 8.38
CA HIS A 84 11.01 -7.12 7.46
C HIS A 84 9.52 -6.83 7.23
N PHE A 85 9.19 -5.54 7.20
CA PHE A 85 7.88 -5.04 6.81
C PHE A 85 8.01 -4.13 5.59
N VAL A 86 7.48 -4.59 4.45
CA VAL A 86 7.53 -3.85 3.18
C VAL A 86 6.12 -3.55 2.72
N PHE A 87 5.83 -2.30 2.38
CA PHE A 87 4.52 -1.96 1.87
C PHE A 87 4.52 -0.81 0.87
N SER A 88 3.47 -0.77 0.06
CA SER A 88 3.13 0.39 -0.76
C SER A 88 1.76 0.95 -0.38
N VAL A 89 1.64 2.26 -0.49
CA VAL A 89 0.39 3.01 -0.30
C VAL A 89 0.26 4.08 -1.37
N GLU A 90 -0.95 4.58 -1.59
CA GLU A 90 -1.09 5.85 -2.29
C GLU A 90 -0.37 6.94 -1.50
N HIS A 91 0.39 7.76 -2.22
CA HIS A 91 1.19 8.81 -1.59
C HIS A 91 0.31 9.84 -0.89
N PRO A 92 0.73 10.40 0.26
CA PRO A 92 -0.01 11.45 0.96
C PRO A 92 -0.37 12.68 0.10
N VAL A 93 0.50 13.08 -0.83
CA VAL A 93 0.19 14.14 -1.81
C VAL A 93 -0.98 13.73 -2.73
N PHE A 94 -1.06 12.45 -3.09
CA PHE A 94 -2.12 11.93 -3.94
C PHE A 94 -3.46 11.82 -3.21
N THR A 95 -3.45 11.47 -1.93
CA THR A 95 -4.66 11.27 -1.12
C THR A 95 -5.14 12.53 -0.39
N ALA A 96 -4.36 13.61 -0.35
CA ALA A 96 -4.71 14.84 0.38
C ALA A 96 -6.04 15.41 -0.10
N GLN A 97 -6.24 15.49 -1.43
CA GLN A 97 -7.51 15.85 -2.04
C GLN A 97 -8.36 14.60 -2.30
N GLY A 98 -9.61 14.62 -1.86
CA GLY A 98 -10.51 13.46 -1.95
C GLY A 98 -10.83 13.03 -3.38
N SER A 99 -11.09 13.97 -4.30
CA SER A 99 -11.45 13.64 -5.68
C SER A 99 -10.34 12.91 -6.46
N GLN A 100 -9.07 13.14 -6.08
CA GLN A 100 -7.91 12.61 -6.80
C GLN A 100 -7.92 12.96 -8.30
N GLU A 101 -8.28 14.19 -8.60
CA GLU A 101 -8.41 14.70 -9.95
C GLU A 101 -7.45 15.88 -10.20
N TRP A 102 -7.03 16.01 -11.45
CA TRP A 102 -6.27 17.16 -11.91
C TRP A 102 -7.14 18.42 -11.96
N HIS A 103 -6.54 19.55 -11.62
CA HIS A 103 -7.12 20.84 -12.00
C HIS A 103 -6.83 21.09 -13.46
N CYS A 104 -7.91 21.29 -14.25
CA CYS A 104 -7.84 21.42 -15.71
C CYS A 104 -8.27 22.83 -16.16
N ASP A 105 -7.80 23.22 -17.34
CA ASP A 105 -8.34 24.40 -18.04
C ASP A 105 -9.69 24.06 -18.72
N ALA A 106 -10.26 25.08 -19.40
CA ALA A 106 -11.54 24.93 -20.11
C ALA A 106 -11.47 23.94 -21.31
N GLN A 107 -10.29 23.59 -21.76
CA GLN A 107 -10.02 22.65 -22.84
C GLN A 107 -9.73 21.22 -22.31
N GLY A 108 -9.68 21.05 -20.98
CA GLY A 108 -9.38 19.77 -20.34
C GLY A 108 -7.90 19.48 -20.17
N ASN A 109 -7.01 20.44 -20.41
CA ASN A 109 -5.59 20.21 -20.19
C ASN A 109 -5.24 20.24 -18.70
N HIS A 110 -4.42 19.33 -18.25
CA HIS A 110 -3.97 19.22 -16.87
C HIS A 110 -3.02 20.36 -16.49
N LEU A 111 -3.48 21.31 -15.68
CA LEU A 111 -2.72 22.46 -15.22
C LEU A 111 -1.81 22.11 -14.05
N HIS A 112 -2.37 21.59 -12.98
CA HIS A 112 -1.63 21.19 -11.80
C HIS A 112 -2.41 20.15 -11.00
N TRP A 113 -1.70 19.37 -10.16
CA TRP A 113 -2.29 18.51 -9.16
C TRP A 113 -2.56 19.33 -7.91
N PRO A 114 -3.82 19.49 -7.47
CA PRO A 114 -4.12 20.25 -6.26
C PRO A 114 -3.78 19.44 -5.02
N VAL A 115 -3.12 20.10 -4.06
CA VAL A 115 -2.86 19.56 -2.74
C VAL A 115 -3.52 20.50 -1.74
N ASP A 116 -4.59 20.03 -1.11
CA ASP A 116 -5.32 20.78 -0.10
C ASP A 116 -5.63 19.88 1.09
N SER A 117 -5.84 20.49 2.24
CA SER A 117 -6.21 19.80 3.48
C SER A 117 -5.23 18.67 3.90
N TYR A 118 -3.95 18.77 3.52
CA TYR A 118 -2.92 17.76 3.76
C TYR A 118 -2.73 17.41 5.24
N PHE A 119 -2.86 18.37 6.14
CA PHE A 119 -2.73 18.13 7.58
C PHE A 119 -4.03 17.67 8.25
N SER A 120 -5.14 17.69 7.53
CA SER A 120 -6.42 17.17 7.99
C SER A 120 -6.54 15.70 7.64
N GLU A 121 -6.02 14.83 8.49
CA GLU A 121 -6.11 13.36 8.29
C GLU A 121 -7.55 12.86 8.42
N GLY A 122 -7.82 11.67 7.87
CA GLY A 122 -9.13 11.01 7.97
C GLY A 122 -9.73 10.67 6.62
N VAL A 123 -11.03 10.47 6.63
CA VAL A 123 -11.79 9.94 5.50
C VAL A 123 -11.74 10.87 4.29
N ARG A 124 -11.53 10.26 3.12
CA ARG A 124 -11.70 10.86 1.79
C ARG A 124 -12.61 9.98 0.95
N LYS A 125 -13.47 10.60 0.16
CA LYS A 125 -14.22 9.94 -0.91
C LYS A 125 -13.43 10.08 -2.20
N ALA A 126 -13.12 8.99 -2.85
CA ALA A 126 -12.36 8.96 -4.09
C ALA A 126 -13.07 8.10 -5.14
N GLY A 127 -12.89 8.44 -6.40
CA GLY A 127 -13.33 7.58 -7.51
C GLY A 127 -12.31 6.48 -7.78
N PHE A 128 -12.74 5.23 -7.89
CA PHE A 128 -11.88 4.13 -8.29
C PHE A 128 -12.64 3.14 -9.17
N LEU A 129 -12.20 2.94 -10.40
CA LEU A 129 -12.83 2.05 -11.40
C LEU A 129 -14.33 2.30 -11.61
N GLY A 130 -14.76 3.57 -11.55
CA GLY A 130 -16.15 3.98 -11.72
C GLY A 130 -17.02 3.90 -10.48
N GLU A 131 -16.47 3.48 -9.34
CA GLU A 131 -17.15 3.39 -8.05
C GLU A 131 -16.61 4.43 -7.07
N GLU A 132 -17.46 4.90 -6.14
CA GLU A 132 -17.00 5.70 -5.00
C GLU A 132 -16.42 4.78 -3.93
N VAL A 133 -15.18 5.04 -3.54
CA VAL A 133 -14.50 4.30 -2.47
C VAL A 133 -14.10 5.24 -1.33
N MET A 134 -14.14 4.71 -0.11
CA MET A 134 -13.67 5.42 1.07
C MET A 134 -12.20 5.12 1.29
N LYS A 135 -11.38 6.16 1.38
CA LYS A 135 -9.96 6.07 1.73
C LYS A 135 -9.68 6.90 2.98
N TYR A 136 -8.62 6.57 3.68
CA TYR A 136 -8.16 7.33 4.85
C TYR A 136 -6.86 8.03 4.51
N HIS A 137 -6.93 9.32 4.27
CA HIS A 137 -5.75 10.16 4.09
C HIS A 137 -4.93 10.19 5.40
N LYS A 138 -3.65 10.00 5.25
CA LYS A 138 -2.65 10.11 6.30
C LYS A 138 -1.47 10.93 5.78
N THR A 139 -0.88 11.74 6.65
CA THR A 139 0.35 12.46 6.30
C THR A 139 1.55 11.51 6.18
N LEU A 140 2.61 11.95 5.52
CA LEU A 140 3.88 11.22 5.53
C LEU A 140 4.40 11.02 6.97
N THR A 141 4.20 12.02 7.83
CA THR A 141 4.52 11.95 9.25
C THR A 141 3.79 10.81 9.95
N ALA A 142 2.51 10.59 9.66
CA ALA A 142 1.74 9.49 10.25
C ALA A 142 2.27 8.11 9.84
N TYR A 143 2.66 7.93 8.58
CA TYR A 143 3.26 6.67 8.12
C TYR A 143 4.63 6.43 8.77
N VAL A 144 5.53 7.41 8.73
CA VAL A 144 6.89 7.25 9.29
C VAL A 144 6.85 7.07 10.81
N ASN A 145 6.13 7.94 11.53
CA ASN A 145 6.04 7.84 12.99
C ASN A 145 5.23 6.62 13.44
N GLY A 146 4.24 6.20 12.66
CA GLY A 146 3.51 4.96 12.91
C GLY A 146 4.43 3.74 12.98
N LEU A 147 5.43 3.67 12.11
CA LEU A 147 6.47 2.63 12.16
C LEU A 147 7.40 2.82 13.37
N LEU A 148 7.99 4.01 13.51
CA LEU A 148 9.01 4.27 14.54
C LEU A 148 8.49 4.05 15.97
N GLN A 149 7.24 4.48 16.24
CA GLN A 149 6.59 4.35 17.54
C GLN A 149 6.16 2.91 17.85
N ASN A 150 6.05 2.05 16.83
CA ASN A 150 5.69 0.65 16.98
C ASN A 150 6.87 -0.31 16.80
N GLY A 151 8.10 0.14 17.12
CA GLY A 151 9.25 -0.73 17.22
C GLY A 151 9.91 -1.11 15.89
N PHE A 152 9.64 -0.36 14.83
CA PHE A 152 10.33 -0.52 13.56
C PHE A 152 11.50 0.45 13.41
N GLU A 153 12.49 0.05 12.64
CA GLU A 153 13.52 0.89 12.07
C GLU A 153 13.17 1.09 10.60
N LEU A 154 13.12 2.33 10.15
CA LEU A 154 12.92 2.65 8.73
C LEU A 154 14.23 2.36 7.98
N LEU A 155 14.18 1.50 6.98
CA LEU A 155 15.33 1.17 6.14
C LEU A 155 15.35 2.01 4.86
N GLU A 156 14.20 2.12 4.21
CA GLU A 156 14.10 2.81 2.93
C GLU A 156 12.71 3.39 2.73
N LEU A 157 12.64 4.53 2.07
CA LEU A 157 11.43 5.18 1.61
C LEU A 157 11.64 5.58 0.16
N VAL A 158 10.74 5.16 -0.73
CA VAL A 158 10.84 5.41 -2.17
C VAL A 158 9.54 6.02 -2.69
N GLU A 159 9.70 7.10 -3.45
CA GLU A 159 8.65 7.68 -4.29
C GLU A 159 8.93 7.22 -5.73
N PRO A 160 8.29 6.13 -6.20
CA PRO A 160 8.62 5.56 -7.49
C PRO A 160 8.22 6.49 -8.63
N GLN A 161 9.08 6.58 -9.63
CA GLN A 161 8.81 7.26 -10.89
C GLN A 161 8.57 6.25 -12.01
N PRO A 162 7.82 6.63 -13.06
CA PRO A 162 7.68 5.79 -14.24
C PRO A 162 9.04 5.42 -14.85
N GLU A 163 9.22 4.15 -15.15
CA GLU A 163 10.43 3.68 -15.82
C GLU A 163 10.52 4.24 -17.25
N PRO A 164 11.74 4.42 -17.80
CA PRO A 164 11.95 4.93 -19.16
C PRO A 164 11.14 4.22 -20.23
N GLY A 165 11.04 2.89 -20.17
CA GLY A 165 10.25 2.10 -21.12
C GLY A 165 8.74 2.39 -21.07
N LEU A 166 8.19 2.72 -19.89
CA LEU A 166 6.80 3.15 -19.77
C LEU A 166 6.58 4.56 -20.31
N LEU A 167 7.54 5.47 -20.10
CA LEU A 167 7.51 6.82 -20.66
C LEU A 167 7.54 6.81 -22.19
N GLU A 168 8.28 5.89 -22.79
CA GLU A 168 8.34 5.70 -24.25
C GLU A 168 7.05 5.08 -24.79
N ALA A 169 6.51 4.05 -24.11
CA ALA A 169 5.33 3.32 -24.56
C ALA A 169 4.03 4.11 -24.37
N TYR A 170 3.93 4.92 -23.31
CA TYR A 170 2.70 5.63 -22.91
C TYR A 170 3.00 7.09 -22.51
N PRO A 171 3.57 7.92 -23.41
CA PRO A 171 4.09 9.23 -23.05
C PRO A 171 3.04 10.20 -22.52
N GLU A 172 1.81 10.15 -23.01
CA GLU A 172 0.73 11.06 -22.58
C GLU A 172 0.31 10.82 -21.13
N ILE A 173 0.19 9.54 -20.74
CA ILE A 173 -0.19 9.16 -19.38
C ILE A 173 0.97 9.32 -18.42
N MET A 174 2.15 8.83 -18.80
CA MET A 174 3.31 8.76 -17.91
C MET A 174 3.95 10.12 -17.63
N ARG A 175 3.79 11.12 -18.50
CA ARG A 175 4.24 12.50 -18.23
C ARG A 175 3.55 13.11 -17.03
N ASP A 176 2.27 12.85 -16.83
CA ASP A 176 1.52 13.35 -15.68
C ASP A 176 1.97 12.66 -14.40
N GLU A 177 2.35 11.39 -14.47
CA GLU A 177 2.90 10.67 -13.32
C GLU A 177 4.26 11.22 -12.84
N LEU A 178 5.02 11.89 -13.69
CA LEU A 178 6.26 12.60 -13.30
C LEU A 178 5.99 13.93 -12.57
N ARG A 179 4.76 14.44 -12.58
CA ARG A 179 4.43 15.77 -12.03
C ARG A 179 4.03 15.72 -10.57
N ARG A 180 3.74 14.53 -10.04
CA ARG A 180 3.39 14.30 -8.64
C ARG A 180 3.72 12.86 -8.23
N PRO A 181 4.07 12.61 -6.96
CA PRO A 181 4.17 11.25 -6.47
C PRO A 181 2.76 10.63 -6.33
N MET A 182 2.55 9.47 -6.96
CA MET A 182 1.30 8.72 -6.86
C MET A 182 1.36 7.68 -5.75
N MET A 183 2.52 7.07 -5.57
CA MET A 183 2.74 5.98 -4.62
C MET A 183 3.91 6.26 -3.69
N LEU A 184 3.87 5.63 -2.54
CA LEU A 184 4.94 5.59 -1.55
C LEU A 184 5.24 4.13 -1.24
N LEU A 185 6.50 3.72 -1.40
CA LEU A 185 7.00 2.42 -0.97
C LEU A 185 7.86 2.61 0.27
N VAL A 186 7.69 1.70 1.23
CA VAL A 186 8.41 1.76 2.49
C VAL A 186 8.92 0.37 2.84
N SER A 187 10.20 0.32 3.23
CA SER A 187 10.84 -0.86 3.83
C SER A 187 11.26 -0.54 5.26
N ALA A 188 10.86 -1.40 6.19
CA ALA A 188 11.16 -1.27 7.60
C ALA A 188 11.56 -2.63 8.19
N ARG A 189 12.25 -2.61 9.34
CA ARG A 189 12.70 -3.80 10.05
C ARG A 189 12.26 -3.74 11.51
N LYS A 190 11.76 -4.86 12.06
CA LYS A 190 11.50 -5.00 13.50
C LYS A 190 12.80 -4.91 14.27
N ARG A 191 12.84 -4.04 15.29
CA ARG A 191 13.98 -3.90 16.22
C ARG A 191 14.08 -5.04 17.21
#